data_abdc343b18d5e5be1fdbb828ff8c67c7
#
_entry.id   abdc343b18d5e5be1fdbb828ff8c67c7
#
_cell.length_a   1.000
_cell.length_b   1.000
_cell.length_c   1.000
_cell.angle_alpha   90.00
_cell.angle_beta   90.00
_cell.angle_gamma   90.00
#
_symmetry.space_group_name_H-M   'P 1'
#
loop_
_entity.id
_entity.type
_entity.pdbx_description
1 polymer ?
#
loop_
_entity_poly.entity_id
_entity_poly.type
_entity_poly.pdbx_seq_one_letter_code
_entity_poly.pdbx_strand_id
1 'polypeptide(L)'
;MRKYISTVPCIVAAIYTVWYMHFGTAYKNEGALSTIGLERRGYFVIWGVLTIAALCINITLAYKRYTKTKAYIPLLVISATGMIMTLCFDFDFDEKVQYYLHCAGSLIFSAVTGITVFVLFLLNFKKEKIFKAFTVITAVILLGDFVLLLIYQETGLIETVPIFAGYIMLAVINTRSDKVEIFG
;
A
#
# COMPACT_ATOMS: atom_id res chain seq x y z
N MET A 1 15.94 -12.17 13.42
CA MET A 1 15.19 -10.97 13.86
C MET A 1 14.63 -10.16 12.68
N ARG A 2 15.44 -9.71 11.70
CA ARG A 2 15.00 -8.87 10.56
C ARG A 2 13.84 -9.46 9.72
N LYS A 3 13.85 -10.79 9.47
CA LYS A 3 12.78 -11.47 8.73
C LYS A 3 11.42 -11.31 9.40
N TYR A 4 11.35 -11.43 10.71
CA TYR A 4 10.11 -11.28 11.47
C TYR A 4 9.60 -9.83 11.47
N ILE A 5 10.51 -8.85 11.60
CA ILE A 5 10.15 -7.42 11.54
C ILE A 5 9.51 -7.05 10.20
N SER A 6 9.90 -7.70 9.11
CA SER A 6 9.29 -7.50 7.79
C SER A 6 7.97 -8.27 7.63
N THR A 7 7.98 -9.57 7.93
CA THR A 7 6.87 -10.47 7.57
C THR A 7 5.67 -10.31 8.51
N VAL A 8 5.89 -10.19 9.81
CA VAL A 8 4.80 -10.14 10.79
C VAL A 8 3.85 -8.97 10.57
N PRO A 9 4.31 -7.70 10.40
CA PRO A 9 3.40 -6.59 10.11
C PRO A 9 2.57 -6.80 8.83
N CYS A 10 3.18 -7.34 7.77
CA CYS A 10 2.45 -7.63 6.53
C CYS A 10 1.37 -8.71 6.73
N ILE A 11 1.68 -9.78 7.46
CA ILE A 11 0.73 -10.85 7.75
C ILE A 11 -0.43 -10.32 8.60
N VAL A 12 -0.13 -9.58 9.67
CA VAL A 12 -1.16 -9.01 10.55
C VAL A 12 -2.08 -8.06 9.78
N ALA A 13 -1.48 -7.14 9.01
CA ALA A 13 -2.25 -6.22 8.18
C ALA A 13 -3.09 -6.94 7.11
N ALA A 14 -2.53 -7.98 6.46
CA ALA A 14 -3.23 -8.77 5.45
C ALA A 14 -4.42 -9.55 6.06
N ILE A 15 -4.22 -10.23 7.19
CA ILE A 15 -5.29 -10.96 7.88
C ILE A 15 -6.40 -9.98 8.30
N TYR A 16 -6.03 -8.83 8.86
CA TYR A 16 -7.00 -7.82 9.25
C TYR A 16 -7.77 -7.27 8.04
N THR A 17 -7.08 -7.00 6.93
CA THR A 17 -7.71 -6.53 5.69
C THR A 17 -8.75 -7.54 5.17
N VAL A 18 -8.40 -8.83 5.09
CA VAL A 18 -9.33 -9.89 4.67
C VAL A 18 -10.54 -9.97 5.61
N TRP A 19 -10.31 -9.91 6.92
CA TRP A 19 -11.39 -9.91 7.89
C TRP A 19 -12.28 -8.67 7.75
N TYR A 20 -11.69 -7.49 7.55
CA TYR A 20 -12.43 -6.25 7.38
C TYR A 20 -13.25 -6.23 6.08
N MET A 21 -12.72 -6.77 4.98
CA MET A 21 -13.46 -6.91 3.71
C MET A 21 -14.70 -7.79 3.82
N HIS A 22 -14.77 -8.67 4.83
CA HIS A 22 -15.94 -9.54 5.04
C HIS A 22 -17.22 -8.76 5.36
N PHE A 23 -17.13 -7.51 5.81
CA PHE A 23 -18.28 -6.66 6.10
C PHE A 23 -18.93 -6.04 4.85
N GLY A 24 -18.39 -6.26 3.65
CA GLY A 24 -18.95 -5.78 2.38
C GLY A 24 -18.80 -6.79 1.25
N THR A 25 -19.31 -6.44 0.08
CA THR A 25 -19.18 -7.26 -1.14
C THR A 25 -18.00 -6.73 -1.95
N ALA A 26 -16.82 -7.37 -1.83
CA ALA A 26 -15.53 -6.86 -2.29
C ALA A 26 -15.46 -6.40 -3.77
N TYR A 27 -16.31 -6.91 -4.65
CA TYR A 27 -16.37 -6.55 -6.07
C TYR A 27 -17.41 -5.47 -6.41
N LYS A 28 -18.08 -4.92 -5.40
CA LYS A 28 -19.07 -3.84 -5.54
C LYS A 28 -18.59 -2.58 -4.82
N ASN A 29 -19.14 -1.42 -5.19
CA ASN A 29 -18.81 -0.14 -4.54
C ASN A 29 -19.18 -0.11 -3.06
N GLU A 30 -20.28 -0.76 -2.66
CA GLU A 30 -20.67 -0.93 -1.24
C GLU A 30 -19.65 -1.72 -0.42
N GLY A 31 -18.78 -2.48 -1.07
CA GLY A 31 -17.69 -3.23 -0.44
C GLY A 31 -16.34 -2.52 -0.49
N ALA A 32 -16.25 -1.29 -0.96
CA ALA A 32 -15.06 -0.47 -0.79
C ALA A 32 -14.78 -0.28 0.71
N LEU A 33 -13.51 -0.33 1.10
CA LEU A 33 -13.14 -0.25 2.52
C LEU A 33 -13.56 1.07 3.15
N SER A 34 -13.48 2.15 2.37
CA SER A 34 -13.96 3.49 2.73
C SER A 34 -15.47 3.51 2.99
N THR A 35 -16.27 2.84 2.13
CA THR A 35 -17.73 2.72 2.30
C THR A 35 -18.10 1.90 3.55
N ILE A 36 -17.44 0.74 3.75
CA ILE A 36 -17.60 -0.04 4.99
C ILE A 36 -17.22 0.81 6.21
N GLY A 37 -16.23 1.71 6.04
CA GLY A 37 -15.75 2.63 7.06
C GLY A 37 -16.79 3.62 7.57
N LEU A 38 -17.80 3.99 6.77
CA LEU A 38 -18.89 4.87 7.23
C LEU A 38 -19.67 4.25 8.40
N GLU A 39 -19.97 2.96 8.30
CA GLU A 39 -20.70 2.26 9.38
C GLU A 39 -19.74 1.74 10.47
N ARG A 40 -18.47 1.50 10.13
CA ARG A 40 -17.50 0.78 10.97
C ARG A 40 -16.20 1.55 11.13
N ARG A 41 -16.33 2.83 11.49
CA ARG A 41 -15.22 3.79 11.58
C ARG A 41 -14.01 3.27 12.35
N GLY A 42 -14.22 2.69 13.52
CA GLY A 42 -13.13 2.17 14.37
C GLY A 42 -12.32 1.07 13.67
N TYR A 43 -12.99 0.18 12.93
CA TYR A 43 -12.31 -0.88 12.19
C TYR A 43 -11.53 -0.34 10.99
N PHE A 44 -12.08 0.67 10.31
CA PHE A 44 -11.40 1.36 9.22
C PHE A 44 -10.12 2.05 9.69
N VAL A 45 -10.17 2.75 10.81
CA VAL A 45 -8.99 3.40 11.42
C VAL A 45 -7.91 2.37 11.78
N ILE A 46 -8.29 1.24 12.41
CA ILE A 46 -7.33 0.15 12.71
C ILE A 46 -6.72 -0.41 11.43
N TRP A 47 -7.53 -0.65 10.40
CA TRP A 47 -7.06 -1.10 9.09
C TRP A 47 -6.00 -0.15 8.50
N GLY A 48 -6.30 1.15 8.46
CA GLY A 48 -5.39 2.14 7.91
C GLY A 48 -4.08 2.25 8.68
N VAL A 49 -4.14 2.24 10.03
CA VAL A 49 -2.94 2.26 10.88
C VAL A 49 -2.07 1.01 10.66
N LEU A 50 -2.67 -0.18 10.60
CA LEU A 50 -1.94 -1.41 10.35
C LEU A 50 -1.31 -1.41 8.96
N THR A 51 -2.06 -0.95 7.95
CA THR A 51 -1.61 -0.88 6.56
C THR A 51 -0.42 0.06 6.39
N ILE A 52 -0.54 1.30 6.87
CA ILE A 52 0.55 2.27 6.72
C ILE A 52 1.79 1.86 7.53
N ALA A 53 1.61 1.31 8.73
CA ALA A 53 2.72 0.81 9.53
C ALA A 53 3.46 -0.34 8.82
N ALA A 54 2.74 -1.33 8.29
CA ALA A 54 3.33 -2.45 7.57
C ALA A 54 4.11 -1.98 6.33
N LEU A 55 3.53 -1.07 5.53
CA LEU A 55 4.17 -0.54 4.32
C LEU A 55 5.39 0.33 4.67
N CYS A 56 5.28 1.26 5.61
CA CYS A 56 6.39 2.12 6.02
C CYS A 56 7.59 1.33 6.55
N ILE A 57 7.35 0.33 7.41
CA ILE A 57 8.41 -0.55 7.93
C ILE A 57 9.09 -1.27 6.78
N ASN A 58 8.31 -1.91 5.90
CA ASN A 58 8.85 -2.75 4.84
C ASN A 58 9.54 -1.96 3.73
N ILE A 59 9.02 -0.82 3.32
CA ILE A 59 9.65 0.09 2.37
C ILE A 59 10.97 0.61 2.95
N THR A 60 10.97 1.05 4.21
CA THR A 60 12.19 1.53 4.88
C THR A 60 13.27 0.45 4.93
N LEU A 61 12.93 -0.79 5.30
CA LEU A 61 13.86 -1.91 5.34
C LEU A 61 14.44 -2.21 3.96
N ALA A 62 13.58 -2.21 2.93
CA ALA A 62 13.99 -2.49 1.56
C ALA A 62 14.90 -1.39 1.00
N TYR A 63 14.54 -0.11 1.16
CA TYR A 63 15.38 0.99 0.72
C TYR A 63 16.76 1.00 1.39
N LYS A 64 16.80 0.82 2.73
CA LYS A 64 18.06 0.72 3.48
C LYS A 64 18.93 -0.46 3.04
N ARG A 65 18.32 -1.52 2.51
CA ARG A 65 19.03 -2.72 2.09
C ARG A 65 19.56 -2.63 0.65
N TYR A 66 18.75 -2.10 -0.26
CA TYR A 66 19.00 -2.20 -1.69
C TYR A 66 19.42 -0.89 -2.35
N THR A 67 19.34 0.24 -1.64
CA THR A 67 19.67 1.56 -2.17
C THR A 67 20.48 2.38 -1.17
N LYS A 68 21.20 3.41 -1.69
CA LYS A 68 21.88 4.42 -0.85
C LYS A 68 21.06 5.72 -0.73
N THR A 69 19.97 5.85 -1.49
CA THR A 69 19.13 7.05 -1.47
C THR A 69 18.24 7.13 -0.25
N LYS A 70 18.03 8.34 0.25
CA LYS A 70 17.07 8.66 1.32
C LYS A 70 15.78 9.30 0.77
N ALA A 71 15.63 9.40 -0.57
CA ALA A 71 14.47 10.03 -1.20
C ALA A 71 13.14 9.38 -0.85
N TYR A 72 13.16 8.12 -0.38
CA TYR A 72 11.95 7.45 0.11
C TYR A 72 11.36 8.09 1.38
N ILE A 73 12.16 8.80 2.19
CA ILE A 73 11.68 9.38 3.46
C ILE A 73 10.59 10.42 3.22
N PRO A 74 10.80 11.49 2.41
CA PRO A 74 9.73 12.44 2.12
C PRO A 74 8.52 11.78 1.44
N LEU A 75 8.73 10.78 0.58
CA LEU A 75 7.62 10.06 -0.05
C LEU A 75 6.78 9.29 0.98
N LEU A 76 7.41 8.64 1.96
CA LEU A 76 6.69 7.98 3.05
C LEU A 76 5.93 8.97 3.94
N VAL A 77 6.51 10.15 4.19
CA VAL A 77 5.80 11.22 4.95
C VAL A 77 4.56 11.67 4.20
N ILE A 78 4.67 11.94 2.90
CA ILE A 78 3.53 12.33 2.06
C ILE A 78 2.47 11.22 2.02
N SER A 79 2.89 9.96 1.83
CA SER A 79 2.00 8.81 1.85
C SER A 79 1.28 8.66 3.19
N ALA A 80 1.99 8.79 4.32
CA ALA A 80 1.41 8.73 5.64
C ALA A 80 0.41 9.88 5.89
N THR A 81 0.72 11.09 5.41
CA THR A 81 -0.21 12.22 5.46
C THR A 81 -1.47 11.92 4.66
N GLY A 82 -1.36 11.33 3.46
CA GLY A 82 -2.50 10.88 2.68
C GLY A 82 -3.38 9.88 3.44
N MET A 83 -2.78 8.86 4.07
CA MET A 83 -3.52 7.91 4.90
C MET A 83 -4.20 8.61 6.09
N ILE A 84 -3.52 9.53 6.78
CA ILE A 84 -4.12 10.28 7.89
C ILE A 84 -5.33 11.08 7.39
N MET A 85 -5.23 11.76 6.25
CA MET A 85 -6.37 12.45 5.64
C MET A 85 -7.53 11.49 5.37
N THR A 86 -7.28 10.35 4.75
CA THR A 86 -8.28 9.30 4.49
C THR A 86 -8.97 8.85 5.79
N LEU A 87 -8.20 8.72 6.86
CA LEU A 87 -8.72 8.28 8.16
C LEU A 87 -9.41 9.40 8.96
N CYS A 88 -9.10 10.66 8.73
CA CYS A 88 -9.71 11.80 9.45
C CYS A 88 -11.02 12.28 8.83
N PHE A 89 -11.20 12.11 7.54
CA PHE A 89 -12.38 12.54 6.81
C PHE A 89 -13.24 11.35 6.40
N ASP A 90 -14.55 11.51 6.41
CA ASP A 90 -15.48 10.44 6.05
C ASP A 90 -15.72 10.39 4.53
N PHE A 91 -15.94 9.17 4.00
CA PHE A 91 -16.33 8.94 2.62
C PHE A 91 -17.84 9.19 2.44
N ASP A 92 -18.30 10.35 2.89
CA ASP A 92 -19.72 10.71 2.92
C ASP A 92 -20.06 11.64 1.75
N PHE A 93 -20.93 11.17 0.84
CA PHE A 93 -21.36 11.92 -0.34
C PHE A 93 -22.21 13.16 -0.01
N ASP A 94 -22.87 13.16 1.14
CA ASP A 94 -23.69 14.30 1.58
C ASP A 94 -22.81 15.44 2.09
N GLU A 95 -21.63 15.13 2.63
CA GLU A 95 -20.63 16.05 3.14
C GLU A 95 -19.50 16.25 2.14
N LYS A 96 -19.73 17.00 1.07
CA LYS A 96 -18.82 17.17 -0.08
C LYS A 96 -17.36 17.47 0.30
N VAL A 97 -17.13 18.30 1.31
CA VAL A 97 -15.77 18.66 1.74
C VAL A 97 -15.05 17.46 2.33
N GLN A 98 -15.71 16.71 3.20
CA GLN A 98 -15.16 15.47 3.78
C GLN A 98 -14.88 14.44 2.69
N TYR A 99 -15.84 14.22 1.81
CA TYR A 99 -15.70 13.31 0.68
C TYR A 99 -14.46 13.64 -0.18
N TYR A 100 -14.30 14.89 -0.62
CA TYR A 100 -13.15 15.29 -1.45
C TYR A 100 -11.82 15.17 -0.71
N LEU A 101 -11.77 15.49 0.58
CA LEU A 101 -10.57 15.37 1.39
C LEU A 101 -10.21 13.89 1.61
N HIS A 102 -11.19 13.03 1.83
CA HIS A 102 -11.02 11.59 1.90
C HIS A 102 -10.43 11.04 0.60
N CYS A 103 -11.07 11.33 -0.54
CA CYS A 103 -10.62 10.88 -1.86
C CYS A 103 -9.21 11.38 -2.19
N ALA A 104 -8.91 12.65 -1.91
CA ALA A 104 -7.58 13.20 -2.10
C ALA A 104 -6.54 12.49 -1.23
N GLY A 105 -6.86 12.23 0.04
CA GLY A 105 -6.01 11.47 0.96
C GLY A 105 -5.74 10.06 0.44
N SER A 106 -6.78 9.33 0.04
CA SER A 106 -6.68 7.98 -0.51
C SER A 106 -5.82 7.93 -1.77
N LEU A 107 -6.03 8.88 -2.69
CA LEU A 107 -5.23 8.98 -3.91
C LEU A 107 -3.75 9.29 -3.60
N ILE A 108 -3.48 10.23 -2.69
CA ILE A 108 -2.11 10.56 -2.26
C ILE A 108 -1.46 9.31 -1.64
N PHE A 109 -2.14 8.64 -0.72
CA PHE A 109 -1.61 7.43 -0.08
C PHE A 109 -1.28 6.35 -1.10
N SER A 110 -2.24 5.97 -1.94
CA SER A 110 -2.09 4.86 -2.90
C SER A 110 -1.06 5.18 -3.99
N ALA A 111 -1.16 6.35 -4.63
CA ALA A 111 -0.24 6.73 -5.69
C ALA A 111 1.20 6.89 -5.19
N VAL A 112 1.41 7.64 -4.10
CA VAL A 112 2.77 7.89 -3.60
C VAL A 112 3.40 6.61 -3.04
N THR A 113 2.65 5.77 -2.35
CA THR A 113 3.14 4.46 -1.89
C THR A 113 3.50 3.56 -3.07
N GLY A 114 2.61 3.45 -4.06
CA GLY A 114 2.82 2.65 -5.25
C GLY A 114 4.04 3.10 -6.05
N ILE A 115 4.19 4.41 -6.29
CA ILE A 115 5.34 5.00 -6.95
C ILE A 115 6.63 4.74 -6.13
N THR A 116 6.58 4.84 -4.81
CA THR A 116 7.73 4.58 -3.95
C THR A 116 8.21 3.13 -4.08
N VAL A 117 7.30 2.17 -4.09
CA VAL A 117 7.60 0.75 -4.30
C VAL A 117 8.10 0.49 -5.72
N PHE A 118 7.47 1.07 -6.73
CA PHE A 118 7.89 0.97 -8.12
C PHE A 118 9.32 1.48 -8.33
N VAL A 119 9.63 2.66 -7.81
CA VAL A 119 10.98 3.27 -7.91
C VAL A 119 12.03 2.40 -7.20
N LEU A 120 11.71 1.80 -6.05
CA LEU A 120 12.60 0.84 -5.40
C LEU A 120 12.99 -0.30 -6.34
N PHE A 121 12.02 -0.92 -6.99
CA PHE A 121 12.27 -2.04 -7.90
C PHE A 121 12.97 -1.58 -9.18
N LEU A 122 12.60 -0.43 -9.72
CA LEU A 122 13.21 0.16 -10.90
C LEU A 122 14.71 0.48 -10.70
N LEU A 123 15.07 1.07 -9.56
CA LEU A 123 16.47 1.36 -9.19
C LEU A 123 17.32 0.08 -9.10
N ASN A 124 16.70 -1.04 -8.81
CA ASN A 124 17.36 -2.33 -8.69
C ASN A 124 17.13 -3.27 -9.91
N PHE A 125 16.48 -2.77 -10.96
CA PHE A 125 16.03 -3.54 -12.13
C PHE A 125 17.14 -4.38 -12.77
N LYS A 126 18.36 -3.84 -12.83
CA LYS A 126 19.52 -4.53 -13.46
C LYS A 126 20.24 -5.50 -12.52
N LYS A 127 19.96 -5.48 -11.22
CA LYS A 127 20.69 -6.29 -10.25
C LYS A 127 20.29 -7.76 -10.27
N GLU A 128 18.99 -8.04 -10.30
CA GLU A 128 18.48 -9.42 -10.24
C GLU A 128 17.16 -9.57 -11.00
N LYS A 129 16.86 -10.80 -11.48
CA LYS A 129 15.63 -11.13 -12.22
C LYS A 129 14.35 -10.80 -11.43
N ILE A 130 14.38 -10.94 -10.10
CA ILE A 130 13.23 -10.66 -9.25
C ILE A 130 12.83 -9.19 -9.27
N PHE A 131 13.80 -8.27 -9.28
CA PHE A 131 13.50 -6.84 -9.37
C PHE A 131 12.92 -6.47 -10.73
N LYS A 132 13.37 -7.12 -11.83
CA LYS A 132 12.74 -6.97 -13.14
C LYS A 132 11.28 -7.40 -13.12
N ALA A 133 11.01 -8.59 -12.58
CA ALA A 133 9.64 -9.12 -12.46
C ALA A 133 8.77 -8.19 -11.62
N PHE A 134 9.25 -7.77 -10.45
CA PHE A 134 8.49 -6.90 -9.54
C PHE A 134 8.27 -5.49 -10.12
N THR A 135 9.22 -4.94 -10.88
CA THR A 135 9.01 -3.67 -11.59
C THR A 135 7.86 -3.80 -12.58
N VAL A 136 7.85 -4.87 -13.40
CA VAL A 136 6.79 -5.07 -14.40
C VAL A 136 5.44 -5.32 -13.70
N ILE A 137 5.42 -6.20 -12.70
CA ILE A 137 4.19 -6.50 -11.94
C ILE A 137 3.62 -5.23 -11.30
N THR A 138 4.48 -4.41 -10.64
CA THR A 138 4.04 -3.16 -10.01
C THR A 138 3.51 -2.17 -11.05
N ALA A 139 4.16 -2.04 -12.21
CA ALA A 139 3.67 -1.17 -13.29
C ALA A 139 2.30 -1.63 -13.80
N VAL A 140 2.13 -2.92 -14.03
CA VAL A 140 0.85 -3.49 -14.50
C VAL A 140 -0.26 -3.29 -13.44
N ILE A 141 0.04 -3.50 -12.16
CA ILE A 141 -0.93 -3.29 -11.08
C ILE A 141 -1.32 -1.82 -11.00
N LEU A 142 -0.37 -0.89 -10.96
CA LEU A 142 -0.66 0.54 -10.83
C LEU A 142 -1.46 1.08 -12.02
N LEU A 143 -1.09 0.69 -13.25
CA LEU A 143 -1.81 1.11 -14.45
C LEU A 143 -3.19 0.43 -14.54
N GLY A 144 -3.26 -0.86 -14.24
CA GLY A 144 -4.51 -1.61 -14.23
C GLY A 144 -5.48 -1.09 -13.18
N ASP A 145 -4.98 -0.83 -11.97
CA ASP A 145 -5.76 -0.28 -10.86
C ASP A 145 -6.34 1.10 -11.21
N PHE A 146 -5.50 1.97 -11.80
CA PHE A 146 -5.95 3.28 -12.28
C PHE A 146 -7.06 3.16 -13.33
N VAL A 147 -6.91 2.26 -14.31
CA VAL A 147 -7.94 2.02 -15.35
C VAL A 147 -9.21 1.45 -14.73
N LEU A 148 -9.09 0.48 -13.82
CA LEU A 148 -10.24 -0.12 -13.13
C LEU A 148 -10.97 0.90 -12.26
N LEU A 149 -10.25 1.79 -11.58
CA LEU A 149 -10.83 2.88 -10.80
C LEU A 149 -11.66 3.83 -11.67
N LEU A 150 -11.19 4.14 -12.89
CA LEU A 150 -11.94 5.00 -13.83
C LEU A 150 -13.20 4.33 -14.37
N ILE A 151 -13.21 3.00 -14.52
CA ILE A 151 -14.34 2.24 -15.09
C ILE A 151 -15.36 1.85 -14.02
N TYR A 152 -14.88 1.30 -12.91
CA TYR A 152 -15.72 0.65 -11.88
C TYR A 152 -15.86 1.48 -10.61
N GLN A 153 -15.15 2.62 -10.52
CA GLN A 153 -15.03 3.40 -9.29
C GLN A 153 -14.35 2.61 -8.18
N GLU A 154 -14.52 3.02 -6.92
CA GLU A 154 -13.91 2.33 -5.79
C GLU A 154 -14.64 1.03 -5.47
N THR A 155 -13.88 -0.06 -5.35
CA THR A 155 -14.36 -1.35 -4.84
C THR A 155 -13.33 -1.91 -3.88
N GLY A 156 -13.72 -2.81 -2.98
CA GLY A 156 -12.78 -3.43 -2.04
C GLY A 156 -11.60 -4.15 -2.73
N LEU A 157 -11.81 -4.71 -3.93
CA LEU A 157 -10.73 -5.34 -4.70
C LEU A 157 -9.75 -4.30 -5.27
N ILE A 158 -10.25 -3.21 -5.84
CA ILE A 158 -9.42 -2.13 -6.39
C ILE A 158 -8.57 -1.51 -5.28
N GLU A 159 -9.13 -1.28 -4.09
CA GLU A 159 -8.39 -0.74 -2.96
C GLU A 159 -7.35 -1.72 -2.38
N THR A 160 -7.61 -3.03 -2.41
CA THR A 160 -6.80 -4.00 -1.66
C THR A 160 -5.76 -4.75 -2.48
N VAL A 161 -6.00 -5.00 -3.78
CA VAL A 161 -5.06 -5.74 -4.65
C VAL A 161 -3.68 -5.10 -4.69
N PRO A 162 -3.52 -3.77 -4.88
CA PRO A 162 -2.21 -3.13 -4.85
C PRO A 162 -1.53 -3.26 -3.49
N ILE A 163 -2.29 -3.17 -2.39
CA ILE A 163 -1.79 -3.28 -1.02
C ILE A 163 -1.26 -4.69 -0.75
N PHE A 164 -2.02 -5.75 -1.09
CA PHE A 164 -1.59 -7.13 -0.95
C PHE A 164 -0.35 -7.43 -1.80
N ALA A 165 -0.33 -6.96 -3.04
CA ALA A 165 0.85 -7.09 -3.90
C ALA A 165 2.09 -6.42 -3.26
N GLY A 166 1.92 -5.22 -2.70
CA GLY A 166 2.95 -4.52 -1.95
C GLY A 166 3.45 -5.33 -0.75
N TYR A 167 2.55 -5.88 0.08
CA TYR A 167 2.92 -6.72 1.21
C TYR A 167 3.75 -7.94 0.77
N ILE A 168 3.29 -8.67 -0.24
CA ILE A 168 3.96 -9.88 -0.73
C ILE A 168 5.34 -9.53 -1.28
N MET A 169 5.42 -8.59 -2.21
CA MET A 169 6.67 -8.24 -2.87
C MET A 169 7.72 -7.71 -1.89
N LEU A 170 7.31 -6.82 -0.97
CA LEU A 170 8.21 -6.25 0.04
C LEU A 170 8.64 -7.32 1.07
N ALA A 171 7.74 -8.18 1.53
CA ALA A 171 8.10 -9.28 2.41
C ALA A 171 9.10 -10.22 1.74
N VAL A 172 8.88 -10.59 0.49
CA VAL A 172 9.79 -11.47 -0.28
C VAL A 172 11.19 -10.88 -0.36
N ILE A 173 11.35 -9.61 -0.78
CA ILE A 173 12.70 -9.03 -0.91
C ILE A 173 13.38 -8.81 0.45
N ASN A 174 12.63 -8.50 1.49
CA ASN A 174 13.19 -8.25 2.82
C ASN A 174 13.60 -9.55 3.54
N THR A 175 13.00 -10.69 3.21
CA THR A 175 13.30 -11.99 3.83
C THR A 175 14.37 -12.78 3.11
N ARG A 176 14.77 -12.38 1.90
CA ARG A 176 15.84 -13.05 1.14
C ARG A 176 17.15 -13.11 1.92
N SER A 177 17.87 -14.21 1.78
CA SER A 177 19.20 -14.39 2.38
C SER A 177 20.22 -13.44 1.75
N ASP A 178 21.15 -12.93 2.57
CA ASP A 178 22.16 -11.96 2.16
C ASP A 178 23.21 -12.60 1.21
N LYS A 179 22.85 -12.80 -0.07
CA LYS A 179 23.82 -13.02 -1.15
C LYS A 179 24.12 -11.75 -1.95
N VAL A 180 23.63 -10.60 -1.51
CA VAL A 180 23.99 -9.33 -2.11
C VAL A 180 25.21 -8.81 -1.34
N GLU A 181 26.40 -9.03 -1.90
CA GLU A 181 27.59 -8.29 -1.50
C GLU A 181 27.22 -6.80 -1.55
N ILE A 182 27.25 -6.16 -0.40
CA ILE A 182 27.19 -4.72 -0.30
C ILE A 182 28.48 -4.25 -0.93
N PHE A 183 28.44 -3.83 -2.19
CA PHE A 183 29.57 -3.15 -2.81
C PHE A 183 29.95 -1.98 -1.91
N GLY A 184 31.13 -2.09 -1.33
CA GLY A 184 31.80 -1.09 -0.53
C GLY A 184 32.08 0.20 -1.32
#